data_f89f8e0084896985c58f7a533a948d56
#
_entry.id   f89f8e0084896985c58f7a533a948d56
#
_cell.length_a   1.000
_cell.length_b   1.000
_cell.length_c   1.000
_cell.angle_alpha   90.00
_cell.angle_beta   90.00
_cell.angle_gamma   90.00
#
_symmetry.space_group_name_H-M   'P 1'
#
loop_
_entity.id
_entity.type
_entity.pdbx_description
1 polymer ?
#
loop_
_entity_poly.entity_id
_entity_poly.type
_entity_poly.pdbx_seq_one_letter_code
_entity_poly.pdbx_strand_id
1 'polypeptide(L)'
;AGAPQNTVIGGASLWVMAGKPADHYKGVASFFNYLSSPEVQSASHKRTGYLPITTAAFKLTEQSGFYKENPGADVAVNQMIRKTTDKSRGIRLGNFLQIRTIIDEELEQVWAGKKGAKEALDEAVKRGNEQLERFQAANKS
;
A
#
# COMPACT_ATOMS: atom_id res chain seq x y z
N ALA A 1 -2.67 -1.06 -25.00
CA ALA A 1 -2.66 -0.95 -23.55
C ALA A 1 -3.67 -1.94 -22.99
N GLY A 2 -3.28 -2.72 -21.97
CA GLY A 2 -4.19 -3.65 -21.29
C GLY A 2 -5.28 -2.92 -20.49
N ALA A 3 -6.29 -3.68 -20.03
CA ALA A 3 -7.31 -3.13 -19.15
C ALA A 3 -6.68 -2.52 -17.89
N PRO A 4 -7.21 -1.40 -17.35
CA PRO A 4 -6.67 -0.79 -16.14
C PRO A 4 -6.67 -1.80 -14.98
N GLN A 5 -5.53 -1.96 -14.33
CA GLN A 5 -5.38 -2.84 -13.16
C GLN A 5 -5.70 -2.06 -11.88
N ASN A 6 -6.09 -2.78 -10.83
CA ASN A 6 -6.10 -2.19 -9.50
C ASN A 6 -4.66 -1.96 -9.02
N THR A 7 -4.48 -1.05 -8.08
CA THR A 7 -3.16 -0.80 -7.48
C THR A 7 -2.88 -1.78 -6.32
N VAL A 8 -1.60 -1.97 -6.01
CA VAL A 8 -1.17 -2.70 -4.81
C VAL A 8 -1.24 -1.75 -3.62
N ILE A 9 -1.84 -2.22 -2.53
CA ILE A 9 -1.96 -1.45 -1.31
C ILE A 9 -0.61 -1.37 -0.58
N GLY A 10 -0.26 -0.19 -0.10
CA GLY A 10 0.75 0.06 0.93
C GLY A 10 0.08 0.57 2.20
N GLY A 11 0.78 0.57 3.32
CA GLY A 11 0.26 1.11 4.56
C GLY A 11 0.50 0.20 5.77
N ALA A 12 -0.35 0.34 6.79
CA ALA A 12 -0.24 -0.39 8.03
C ALA A 12 -1.61 -0.94 8.47
N SER A 13 -1.59 -1.90 9.36
CA SER A 13 -2.79 -2.47 9.98
C SER A 13 -2.62 -2.52 11.50
N LEU A 14 -3.76 -2.47 12.20
CA LEU A 14 -3.81 -2.63 13.65
C LEU A 14 -3.95 -4.13 13.98
N TRP A 15 -3.19 -4.56 14.99
CA TRP A 15 -3.17 -5.94 15.45
C TRP A 15 -3.58 -6.01 16.92
N VAL A 16 -4.32 -7.04 17.28
CA VAL A 16 -4.76 -7.26 18.65
C VAL A 16 -3.82 -8.24 19.32
N MET A 17 -3.26 -7.83 20.47
CA MET A 17 -2.40 -8.70 21.27
C MET A 17 -3.21 -9.84 21.89
N ALA A 18 -2.73 -11.07 21.75
CA ALA A 18 -3.32 -12.25 22.36
C ALA A 18 -3.10 -12.28 23.89
N GLY A 19 -3.84 -13.15 24.59
CA GLY A 19 -3.63 -13.42 26.02
C GLY A 19 -4.12 -12.32 26.97
N LYS A 20 -5.04 -11.45 26.53
CA LYS A 20 -5.64 -10.41 27.37
C LYS A 20 -7.00 -10.85 27.94
N PRO A 21 -7.45 -10.30 29.09
CA PRO A 21 -8.80 -10.53 29.61
C PRO A 21 -9.90 -10.17 28.61
N ALA A 22 -11.04 -10.85 28.69
CA ALA A 22 -12.16 -10.66 27.77
C ALA A 22 -12.66 -9.20 27.69
N ASP A 23 -12.64 -8.48 28.79
CA ASP A 23 -13.07 -7.07 28.81
C ASP A 23 -12.13 -6.14 28.04
N HIS A 24 -10.83 -6.46 27.96
CA HIS A 24 -9.90 -5.74 27.09
C HIS A 24 -10.28 -5.90 25.62
N TYR A 25 -10.70 -7.10 25.21
CA TYR A 25 -11.15 -7.33 23.82
C TYR A 25 -12.45 -6.61 23.50
N LYS A 26 -13.36 -6.42 24.46
CA LYS A 26 -14.54 -5.57 24.27
C LYS A 26 -14.15 -4.12 24.01
N GLY A 27 -13.19 -3.59 24.76
CA GLY A 27 -12.64 -2.25 24.56
C GLY A 27 -11.99 -2.11 23.18
N VAL A 28 -11.18 -3.08 22.77
CA VAL A 28 -10.56 -3.12 21.44
C VAL A 28 -11.62 -3.14 20.33
N ALA A 29 -12.65 -3.97 20.48
CA ALA A 29 -13.75 -4.04 19.50
C ALA A 29 -14.49 -2.70 19.39
N SER A 30 -14.79 -2.04 20.52
CA SER A 30 -15.41 -0.72 20.52
C SER A 30 -14.53 0.33 19.83
N PHE A 31 -13.22 0.30 20.07
CA PHE A 31 -12.26 1.18 19.41
C PHE A 31 -12.20 0.94 17.91
N PHE A 32 -12.15 -0.31 17.46
CA PHE A 32 -12.13 -0.63 16.03
C PHE A 32 -13.44 -0.25 15.33
N ASN A 33 -14.58 -0.45 16.01
CA ASN A 33 -15.88 0.00 15.49
C ASN A 33 -15.91 1.51 15.31
N TYR A 34 -15.41 2.26 16.30
CA TYR A 34 -15.28 3.72 16.18
C TYR A 34 -14.38 4.13 15.02
N LEU A 35 -13.18 3.55 14.92
CA LEU A 35 -12.24 3.86 13.82
C LEU A 35 -12.79 3.49 12.45
N SER A 36 -13.66 2.47 12.37
CA SER A 36 -14.24 2.00 11.11
C SER A 36 -15.53 2.73 10.74
N SER A 37 -16.02 3.64 11.60
CA SER A 37 -17.24 4.39 11.29
C SER A 37 -17.03 5.28 10.05
N PRO A 38 -18.08 5.45 9.22
CA PRO A 38 -17.98 6.24 7.99
C PRO A 38 -17.49 7.67 8.23
N GLU A 39 -17.93 8.28 9.33
CA GLU A 39 -17.60 9.65 9.71
C GLU A 39 -16.11 9.80 10.04
N VAL A 40 -15.59 8.90 10.89
CA VAL A 40 -14.17 8.90 11.29
C VAL A 40 -13.27 8.60 10.09
N GLN A 41 -13.65 7.62 9.26
CA GLN A 41 -12.89 7.27 8.07
C GLN A 41 -12.88 8.38 7.02
N SER A 42 -14.02 9.04 6.79
CA SER A 42 -14.12 10.19 5.88
C SER A 42 -13.27 11.37 6.38
N ALA A 43 -13.35 11.69 7.68
CA ALA A 43 -12.54 12.75 8.28
C ALA A 43 -11.04 12.45 8.20
N SER A 44 -10.65 11.20 8.49
CA SER A 44 -9.26 10.75 8.39
C SER A 44 -8.73 10.85 6.96
N HIS A 45 -9.50 10.35 5.97
CA HIS A 45 -9.15 10.45 4.55
C HIS A 45 -8.90 11.89 4.10
N LYS A 46 -9.83 12.79 4.41
CA LYS A 46 -9.72 14.22 4.05
C LYS A 46 -8.47 14.89 4.64
N ARG A 47 -8.08 14.49 5.85
CA ARG A 47 -6.96 15.11 6.58
C ARG A 47 -5.61 14.52 6.19
N THR A 48 -5.54 13.21 5.94
CA THR A 48 -4.27 12.48 5.81
C THR A 48 -3.96 12.01 4.40
N GLY A 49 -4.97 11.93 3.52
CA GLY A 49 -4.85 11.30 2.21
C GLY A 49 -4.89 9.76 2.24
N TYR A 50 -4.92 9.12 3.42
CA TYR A 50 -5.12 7.67 3.52
C TYR A 50 -6.49 7.27 3.01
N LEU A 51 -6.59 6.13 2.35
CA LEU A 51 -7.85 5.68 1.75
C LEU A 51 -8.87 5.29 2.83
N PRO A 52 -10.17 5.59 2.63
CA PRO A 52 -11.22 5.08 3.50
C PRO A 52 -11.32 3.56 3.34
N ILE A 53 -11.47 2.86 4.46
CA ILE A 53 -11.51 1.38 4.47
C ILE A 53 -12.89 0.80 4.15
N THR A 54 -13.92 1.64 4.04
CA THR A 54 -15.28 1.21 3.73
C THR A 54 -15.88 2.02 2.57
N THR A 55 -16.76 1.37 1.81
CA THR A 55 -17.51 2.05 0.73
C THR A 55 -18.48 3.11 1.27
N ALA A 56 -18.96 2.94 2.51
CA ALA A 56 -19.81 3.93 3.17
C ALA A 56 -19.03 5.23 3.44
N ALA A 57 -17.81 5.14 3.92
CA ALA A 57 -16.93 6.30 4.13
C ALA A 57 -16.58 7.01 2.81
N PHE A 58 -16.30 6.24 1.76
CA PHE A 58 -16.06 6.80 0.43
C PHE A 58 -17.27 7.60 -0.07
N LYS A 59 -18.47 6.99 -0.02
CA LYS A 59 -19.72 7.67 -0.41
C LYS A 59 -19.98 8.94 0.42
N LEU A 60 -19.77 8.88 1.72
CA LEU A 60 -19.92 10.06 2.60
C LEU A 60 -18.95 11.17 2.19
N THR A 61 -17.72 10.83 1.87
CA THR A 61 -16.72 11.81 1.38
C THR A 61 -17.13 12.41 0.03
N GLU A 62 -17.64 11.59 -0.89
CA GLU A 62 -18.14 12.02 -2.19
C GLU A 62 -19.33 12.99 -2.04
N GLN A 63 -20.32 12.62 -1.22
CA GLN A 63 -21.51 13.43 -0.94
C GLN A 63 -21.18 14.77 -0.28
N SER A 64 -20.07 14.86 0.47
CA SER A 64 -19.62 16.12 1.06
C SER A 64 -19.04 17.11 0.04
N GLY A 65 -18.90 16.75 -1.22
CA GLY A 65 -18.30 17.60 -2.25
C GLY A 65 -16.77 17.60 -2.27
N PHE A 66 -16.11 16.89 -1.34
CA PHE A 66 -14.66 16.92 -1.18
C PHE A 66 -13.88 16.67 -2.46
N TYR A 67 -14.28 15.68 -3.27
CA TYR A 67 -13.58 15.35 -4.51
C TYR A 67 -13.79 16.36 -5.63
N LYS A 68 -14.85 17.17 -5.56
CA LYS A 68 -15.06 18.30 -6.48
C LYS A 68 -14.12 19.46 -6.15
N GLU A 69 -13.90 19.70 -4.86
CA GLU A 69 -13.00 20.73 -4.37
C GLU A 69 -11.52 20.30 -4.45
N ASN A 70 -11.25 18.99 -4.45
CA ASN A 70 -9.90 18.40 -4.50
C ASN A 70 -9.78 17.42 -5.68
N PRO A 71 -9.69 17.89 -6.92
CA PRO A 71 -9.58 17.02 -8.11
C PRO A 71 -8.40 16.07 -8.02
N GLY A 72 -8.63 14.78 -8.29
CA GLY A 72 -7.62 13.72 -8.21
C GLY A 72 -7.52 12.99 -6.87
N ALA A 73 -8.13 13.51 -5.80
CA ALA A 73 -8.11 12.84 -4.49
C ALA A 73 -8.89 11.50 -4.47
N ASP A 74 -9.77 11.28 -5.44
CA ASP A 74 -10.53 10.03 -5.62
C ASP A 74 -9.81 8.98 -6.47
N VAL A 75 -8.73 9.34 -7.18
CA VAL A 75 -8.04 8.43 -8.13
C VAL A 75 -7.58 7.15 -7.46
N ALA A 76 -6.93 7.24 -6.30
CA ALA A 76 -6.41 6.08 -5.58
C ALA A 76 -7.53 5.17 -5.08
N VAL A 77 -8.66 5.73 -4.59
CA VAL A 77 -9.84 4.94 -4.18
C VAL A 77 -10.42 4.22 -5.39
N ASN A 78 -10.62 4.94 -6.50
CA ASN A 78 -11.15 4.37 -7.73
C ASN A 78 -10.27 3.27 -8.33
N GLN A 79 -8.95 3.32 -8.10
CA GLN A 79 -8.04 2.22 -8.46
C GLN A 79 -8.21 1.02 -7.52
N MET A 80 -8.33 1.26 -6.21
CA MET A 80 -8.43 0.19 -5.21
C MET A 80 -9.70 -0.64 -5.33
N ILE A 81 -10.85 -0.02 -5.69
CA ILE A 81 -12.13 -0.72 -5.81
C ILE A 81 -12.29 -1.50 -7.12
N ARG A 82 -11.33 -1.42 -8.04
CA ARG A 82 -11.36 -2.22 -9.26
C ARG A 82 -11.20 -3.71 -8.95
N LYS A 83 -11.78 -4.55 -9.81
CA LYS A 83 -11.71 -6.00 -9.65
C LYS A 83 -10.25 -6.47 -9.58
N THR A 84 -9.91 -7.11 -8.48
CA THR A 84 -8.61 -7.75 -8.28
C THR A 84 -8.49 -9.00 -9.14
N THR A 85 -7.35 -9.16 -9.80
CA THR A 85 -6.98 -10.37 -10.54
C THR A 85 -5.78 -11.04 -9.89
N ASP A 86 -5.46 -12.28 -10.29
CA ASP A 86 -4.28 -12.97 -9.76
C ASP A 86 -2.96 -12.23 -10.05
N LYS A 87 -2.94 -11.44 -11.12
CA LYS A 87 -1.78 -10.61 -11.51
C LYS A 87 -1.69 -9.28 -10.76
N SER A 88 -2.73 -8.89 -10.03
CA SER A 88 -2.82 -7.59 -9.34
C SER A 88 -2.99 -7.70 -7.82
N ARG A 89 -2.75 -8.88 -7.23
CA ARG A 89 -2.81 -9.12 -5.77
C ARG A 89 -1.54 -8.74 -5.02
N GLY A 90 -0.55 -8.19 -5.71
CA GLY A 90 0.76 -7.89 -5.15
C GLY A 90 1.85 -8.77 -5.72
N ILE A 91 3.07 -8.45 -5.36
CA ILE A 91 4.27 -9.13 -5.87
C ILE A 91 4.82 -10.04 -4.78
N ARG A 92 5.03 -11.31 -5.13
CA ARG A 92 5.71 -12.29 -4.27
C ARG A 92 7.04 -12.65 -4.92
N LEU A 93 8.12 -12.13 -4.34
CA LEU A 93 9.48 -12.39 -4.79
C LEU A 93 10.32 -12.88 -3.61
N GLY A 94 11.25 -13.80 -3.89
CA GLY A 94 12.29 -14.15 -2.92
C GLY A 94 13.18 -12.95 -2.62
N ASN A 95 13.63 -12.83 -1.37
CA ASN A 95 14.45 -11.71 -0.90
C ASN A 95 13.86 -10.31 -1.22
N PHE A 96 12.54 -10.18 -1.22
CA PHE A 96 11.85 -8.96 -1.67
C PHE A 96 12.25 -7.72 -0.85
N LEU A 97 12.48 -7.87 0.46
CA LEU A 97 12.92 -6.75 1.30
C LEU A 97 14.28 -6.21 0.85
N GLN A 98 15.23 -7.09 0.54
CA GLN A 98 16.55 -6.71 0.04
C GLN A 98 16.45 -6.03 -1.34
N ILE A 99 15.58 -6.53 -2.20
CA ILE A 99 15.33 -5.91 -3.52
C ILE A 99 14.75 -4.49 -3.36
N ARG A 100 13.83 -4.28 -2.43
CA ARG A 100 13.30 -2.94 -2.14
C ARG A 100 14.42 -1.99 -1.67
N THR A 101 15.25 -2.43 -0.74
CA THR A 101 16.41 -1.63 -0.28
C THR A 101 17.31 -1.25 -1.45
N ILE A 102 17.62 -2.17 -2.35
CA ILE A 102 18.41 -1.90 -3.55
C ILE A 102 17.76 -0.82 -4.43
N ILE A 103 16.44 -0.91 -4.64
CA ILE A 103 15.70 0.09 -5.42
C ILE A 103 15.79 1.47 -4.74
N ASP A 104 15.60 1.53 -3.44
CA ASP A 104 15.66 2.78 -2.68
C ASP A 104 17.07 3.40 -2.76
N GLU A 105 18.14 2.62 -2.57
CA GLU A 105 19.52 3.06 -2.70
C GLU A 105 19.84 3.65 -4.08
N GLU A 106 19.41 3.00 -5.15
CA GLU A 106 19.65 3.47 -6.51
C GLU A 106 18.84 4.75 -6.83
N LEU A 107 17.60 4.84 -6.37
CA LEU A 107 16.79 6.04 -6.54
C LEU A 107 17.33 7.22 -5.74
N GLU A 108 17.89 7.00 -4.56
CA GLU A 108 18.56 8.05 -3.78
C GLU A 108 19.74 8.67 -4.56
N GLN A 109 20.50 7.87 -5.34
CA GLN A 109 21.56 8.40 -6.20
C GLN A 109 20.99 9.31 -7.31
N VAL A 110 19.80 9.00 -7.82
CA VAL A 110 19.13 9.85 -8.82
C VAL A 110 18.69 11.17 -8.20
N TRP A 111 18.05 11.12 -7.03
CA TRP A 111 17.60 12.32 -6.33
C TRP A 111 18.75 13.21 -5.86
N ALA A 112 19.89 12.60 -5.52
CA ALA A 112 21.11 13.31 -5.19
C ALA A 112 21.87 13.87 -6.43
N GLY A 113 21.36 13.64 -7.65
CA GLY A 113 21.99 14.07 -8.89
C GLY A 113 23.30 13.33 -9.24
N LYS A 114 23.57 12.19 -8.62
CA LYS A 114 24.79 11.40 -8.80
C LYS A 114 24.70 10.38 -9.92
N LYS A 115 23.51 9.95 -10.31
CA LYS A 115 23.21 8.96 -11.34
C LYS A 115 22.06 9.40 -12.23
N GLY A 116 22.08 8.99 -13.50
CA GLY A 116 20.90 9.07 -14.37
C GLY A 116 19.83 8.03 -13.99
N ALA A 117 18.54 8.37 -14.17
CA ALA A 117 17.44 7.47 -13.79
C ALA A 117 17.52 6.10 -14.48
N LYS A 118 17.87 6.07 -15.78
CA LYS A 118 18.02 4.82 -16.52
C LYS A 118 19.14 3.95 -15.95
N GLU A 119 20.29 4.52 -15.69
CA GLU A 119 21.45 3.82 -15.13
C GLU A 119 21.14 3.23 -13.75
N ALA A 120 20.48 4.02 -12.88
CA ALA A 120 20.05 3.58 -11.55
C ALA A 120 19.08 2.40 -11.62
N LEU A 121 18.08 2.46 -12.52
CA LEU A 121 17.12 1.37 -12.69
C LEU A 121 17.76 0.12 -13.29
N ASP A 122 18.67 0.25 -14.26
CA ASP A 122 19.40 -0.89 -14.82
C ASP A 122 20.26 -1.59 -13.75
N GLU A 123 20.94 -0.83 -12.87
CA GLU A 123 21.72 -1.38 -11.76
C GLU A 123 20.79 -2.01 -10.69
N ALA A 124 19.65 -1.40 -10.38
CA ALA A 124 18.67 -1.98 -9.48
C ALA A 124 18.15 -3.33 -9.99
N VAL A 125 17.87 -3.45 -11.28
CA VAL A 125 17.46 -4.71 -11.91
C VAL A 125 18.57 -5.76 -11.80
N LYS A 126 19.80 -5.41 -12.12
CA LYS A 126 20.95 -6.33 -12.03
C LYS A 126 21.15 -6.85 -10.60
N ARG A 127 21.27 -5.95 -9.63
CA ARG A 127 21.43 -6.31 -8.21
C ARG A 127 20.23 -7.08 -7.66
N GLY A 128 19.01 -6.74 -8.11
CA GLY A 128 17.78 -7.45 -7.75
C GLY A 128 17.75 -8.88 -8.26
N ASN A 129 18.18 -9.10 -9.50
CA ASN A 129 18.29 -10.45 -10.08
C ASN A 129 19.30 -11.32 -9.32
N GLU A 130 20.43 -10.78 -8.88
CA GLU A 130 21.39 -11.50 -8.02
C GLU A 130 20.74 -11.97 -6.71
N GLN A 131 19.83 -11.18 -6.11
CA GLN A 131 19.08 -11.60 -4.92
C GLN A 131 18.11 -12.75 -5.23
N LEU A 132 17.45 -12.71 -6.38
CA LEU A 132 16.56 -13.80 -6.82
C LEU A 132 17.32 -15.10 -7.07
N GLU A 133 18.49 -15.03 -7.70
CA GLU A 133 19.37 -16.20 -7.94
C GLU A 133 19.83 -16.81 -6.62
N ARG A 134 20.25 -16.00 -5.66
CA ARG A 134 20.62 -16.47 -4.30
C ARG A 134 19.45 -17.13 -3.59
N PHE A 135 18.27 -16.54 -3.66
CA PHE A 135 17.05 -17.12 -3.10
C PHE A 135 16.72 -18.47 -3.75
N GLN A 136 16.79 -18.54 -5.07
CA GLN A 136 16.55 -19.78 -5.82
C GLN A 136 17.57 -20.86 -5.47
N ALA A 137 18.86 -20.51 -5.36
CA ALA A 137 19.90 -21.44 -4.98
C ALA A 137 19.69 -22.01 -3.57
N ALA A 138 19.29 -21.16 -2.62
CA ALA A 138 19.04 -21.58 -1.23
C ALA A 138 17.75 -22.40 -1.04
N ASN A 139 16.79 -22.33 -1.98
CA ASN A 139 15.50 -23.00 -1.90
C ASN A 139 15.30 -24.07 -3.00
N LYS A 140 16.36 -24.51 -3.64
CA LYS A 140 16.32 -25.71 -4.50
C LYS A 140 16.20 -26.93 -3.59
N SER A 141 15.00 -27.48 -3.44
CA SER A 141 14.72 -28.81 -2.89
C SER A 141 14.75 -29.85 -4.00
#